data_370aeaa342ca91b70acb2ec90f8531f4
#
_entry.id   370aeaa342ca91b70acb2ec90f8531f4
#
_cell.length_a   1.000
_cell.length_b   1.000
_cell.length_c   1.000
_cell.angle_alpha   90.00
_cell.angle_beta   90.00
_cell.angle_gamma   90.00
#
_symmetry.space_group_name_H-M   'P 1'
#
loop_
_entity.id
_entity.type
_entity.pdbx_description
1 polymer ?
#
loop_
_entity_poly.entity_id
_entity_poly.type
_entity_poly.pdbx_seq_one_letter_code
_entity_poly.pdbx_strand_id
1 'polypeptide(L)' 'IIKNDESANIGANIRRIRKEKGIGQTELIQKIDLEEWDFEVNLTREALVKIERGIQHIKVSQLKAIKVILETTYDELLK' A
#
# COMPACT_ATOMS: atom_id res chain seq x y z
N ILE A 1 -1.53 2.32 17.46
CA ILE A 1 -0.86 3.40 16.72
C ILE A 1 0.46 2.89 16.14
N ILE A 2 0.62 3.07 14.86
CA ILE A 2 1.88 2.72 14.19
C ILE A 2 2.89 3.84 14.44
N LYS A 3 4.06 3.47 14.95
CA LYS A 3 5.14 4.44 15.16
C LYS A 3 5.67 4.94 13.83
N ASN A 4 6.27 6.13 13.84
CA ASN A 4 6.80 6.74 12.62
C ASN A 4 7.76 5.81 11.87
N ASP A 5 8.64 5.12 12.59
CA ASP A 5 9.59 4.20 11.99
C ASP A 5 8.88 3.05 11.29
N GLU A 6 7.83 2.51 11.91
CA GLU A 6 7.05 1.41 11.33
C GLU A 6 6.29 1.89 10.10
N SER A 7 5.71 3.09 10.17
CA SER A 7 5.02 3.67 9.02
C SER A 7 5.97 3.86 7.85
N ALA A 8 7.17 4.36 8.11
CA ALA A 8 8.16 4.59 7.07
C ALA A 8 8.60 3.26 6.45
N ASN A 9 8.76 2.23 7.27
CA ASN A 9 9.15 0.90 6.76
C ASN A 9 8.07 0.29 5.89
N ILE A 10 6.81 0.43 6.30
CA ILE A 10 5.68 -0.09 5.51
C ILE A 10 5.65 0.59 4.15
N GLY A 11 5.76 1.92 4.14
CA GLY A 11 5.74 2.67 2.88
C GLY A 11 6.89 2.30 1.96
N ALA A 12 8.08 2.18 2.52
CA ALA A 12 9.26 1.78 1.75
C ALA A 12 9.10 0.36 1.20
N ASN A 13 8.52 -0.53 1.99
CA ASN A 13 8.28 -1.90 1.55
C ASN A 13 7.26 -1.95 0.41
N ILE A 14 6.18 -1.17 0.52
CA ILE A 14 5.18 -1.08 -0.56
C ILE A 14 5.85 -0.63 -1.86
N ARG A 15 6.65 0.42 -1.78
CA ARG A 15 7.34 0.95 -2.95
C ARG A 15 8.28 -0.09 -3.55
N ARG A 16 9.07 -0.77 -2.72
CA ARG A 16 10.00 -1.79 -3.17
C ARG A 16 9.28 -2.92 -3.90
N ILE A 17 8.24 -3.47 -3.27
CA ILE A 17 7.49 -4.59 -3.82
C ILE A 17 6.78 -4.17 -5.11
N ARG A 18 6.19 -2.98 -5.10
CA ARG A 18 5.53 -2.44 -6.28
C ARG A 18 6.49 -2.36 -7.47
N LYS A 19 7.68 -1.83 -7.23
CA LYS A 19 8.70 -1.71 -8.28
C LYS A 19 9.21 -3.06 -8.74
N GLU A 20 9.38 -4.00 -7.83
CA GLU A 20 9.76 -5.37 -8.18
C GLU A 20 8.75 -6.02 -9.11
N LYS A 21 7.48 -5.70 -8.92
CA LYS A 21 6.39 -6.24 -9.75
C LYS A 21 6.16 -5.43 -11.03
N GLY A 22 6.88 -4.32 -11.19
CA GLY A 22 6.72 -3.47 -12.37
C GLY A 22 5.42 -2.69 -12.40
N ILE A 23 4.84 -2.39 -11.25
CA ILE A 23 3.55 -1.71 -11.14
C ILE A 23 3.77 -0.27 -10.72
N GLY A 24 3.23 0.68 -11.51
CA GLY A 24 3.28 2.10 -11.18
C GLY A 24 2.26 2.46 -10.11
N GLN A 25 2.41 3.66 -9.54
CA GLN A 25 1.49 4.13 -8.49
C GLN A 25 0.06 4.26 -9.02
N THR A 26 -0.11 4.89 -10.18
CA THR A 26 -1.42 5.04 -10.80
C THR A 26 -2.02 3.68 -11.13
N GLU A 27 -1.21 2.77 -11.63
CA GLU A 27 -1.65 1.42 -11.97
C GLU A 27 -2.16 0.69 -10.73
N LEU A 28 -1.45 0.81 -9.61
CA LEU A 28 -1.87 0.17 -8.36
C LEU A 28 -3.24 0.69 -7.92
N ILE A 29 -3.44 2.00 -7.98
CA ILE A 29 -4.72 2.62 -7.61
C ILE A 29 -5.83 2.12 -8.53
N GLN A 30 -5.57 2.06 -9.83
CA GLN A 30 -6.56 1.56 -10.80
C GLN A 30 -6.95 0.11 -10.52
N LYS A 31 -5.97 -0.73 -10.20
CA LYS A 31 -6.24 -2.13 -9.89
C LYS A 31 -7.08 -2.27 -8.63
N ILE A 32 -6.82 -1.45 -7.62
CA ILE A 32 -7.61 -1.44 -6.39
C ILE A 32 -9.05 -1.01 -6.71
N ASP A 33 -9.22 0.04 -7.51
CA ASP A 33 -10.54 0.57 -7.84
C ASP A 33 -11.38 -0.40 -8.67
N LEU A 34 -10.74 -1.23 -9.48
CA LEU A 34 -11.43 -2.19 -10.34
C LEU A 34 -11.82 -3.47 -9.62
N GLU A 35 -11.24 -3.73 -8.46
CA GLU A 35 -11.51 -4.95 -7.71
C GLU A 35 -12.76 -4.79 -6.86
N GLU A 36 -13.49 -5.88 -6.66
CA GLU A 36 -14.63 -5.89 -5.75
C GLU A 36 -14.15 -6.34 -4.38
N TRP A 37 -14.34 -5.47 -3.40
CA TRP A 37 -13.91 -5.73 -2.03
C TRP A 37 -15.12 -5.98 -1.14
N ASP A 38 -14.99 -6.88 -0.17
CA ASP A 38 -16.03 -7.08 0.84
C ASP A 38 -15.85 -6.15 2.03
N PHE A 39 -14.97 -5.16 1.89
CA PHE A 39 -14.74 -4.11 2.88
C PHE A 39 -14.48 -2.80 2.14
N GLU A 40 -14.68 -1.68 2.82
CA GLU A 40 -14.51 -0.37 2.19
C GLU A 40 -13.04 -0.01 2.08
N VAL A 41 -12.61 0.38 0.89
CA VAL A 41 -11.23 0.82 0.62
C VAL A 41 -11.27 2.15 -0.11
N ASN A 42 -10.59 3.14 0.47
CA ASN A 42 -10.40 4.43 -0.17
C ASN A 42 -8.91 4.75 -0.18
N LEU A 43 -8.33 4.79 -1.37
CA LEU A 43 -6.91 5.11 -1.51
C LEU A 43 -6.72 5.91 -2.78
N THR A 44 -6.21 7.13 -2.64
CA THR A 44 -5.89 7.98 -3.77
C THR A 44 -4.41 7.86 -4.09
N ARG A 45 -4.03 8.28 -5.30
CA ARG A 45 -2.62 8.30 -5.68
C ARG A 45 -1.83 9.21 -4.75
N GLU A 46 -2.40 10.37 -4.39
CA GLU A 46 -1.74 11.32 -3.49
C GLU A 46 -1.48 10.70 -2.12
N ALA A 47 -2.46 9.96 -1.59
CA ALA A 47 -2.28 9.26 -0.32
C ALA A 47 -1.21 8.19 -0.44
N LEU A 48 -1.20 7.43 -1.53
CA LEU A 48 -0.19 6.40 -1.76
C LEU A 48 1.22 6.99 -1.80
N VAL A 49 1.39 8.12 -2.49
CA VAL A 49 2.67 8.81 -2.55
C VAL A 49 3.15 9.16 -1.13
N LYS A 50 2.25 9.72 -0.32
CA LYS A 50 2.60 10.11 1.05
C LYS A 50 2.90 8.90 1.93
N ILE A 51 2.14 7.83 1.78
CA ILE A 51 2.37 6.58 2.52
C ILE A 51 3.75 6.01 2.16
N GLU A 52 4.08 5.96 0.87
CA GLU A 52 5.37 5.42 0.44
C GLU A 52 6.54 6.27 0.93
N ARG A 53 6.31 7.57 1.13
CA ARG A 53 7.34 8.45 1.66
C ARG A 53 7.41 8.46 3.20
N GLY A 54 6.49 7.75 3.84
CA GLY A 54 6.47 7.64 5.29
C GLY A 54 5.89 8.85 6.01
N ILE A 55 5.21 9.75 5.30
CA ILE A 55 4.64 10.96 5.90
C ILE A 55 3.13 10.86 6.14
N GLN A 56 2.53 9.72 5.84
CA GLN A 56 1.14 9.46 6.13
C GLN A 56 0.98 8.01 6.55
N HIS A 57 0.21 7.78 7.61
CA HIS A 57 -0.09 6.42 8.08
C HIS A 57 -1.05 5.73 7.12
N ILE A 58 -0.86 4.41 6.99
CA ILE A 58 -1.74 3.60 6.16
C ILE A 58 -2.85 3.01 7.03
N LYS A 59 -4.06 2.92 6.48
CA LYS A 59 -5.17 2.26 7.15
C LYS A 59 -5.12 0.76 6.89
N VAL A 60 -5.70 -0.02 7.80
CA VAL A 60 -5.70 -1.48 7.67
C VAL A 60 -6.37 -1.91 6.36
N SER A 61 -7.48 -1.30 5.99
CA SER A 61 -8.17 -1.63 4.74
C SER A 61 -7.29 -1.38 3.52
N GLN A 62 -6.53 -0.29 3.54
CA GLN A 62 -5.61 0.05 2.46
C GLN A 62 -4.48 -0.99 2.36
N LEU A 63 -3.94 -1.37 3.52
CA LEU A 63 -2.86 -2.36 3.57
C LEU A 63 -3.33 -3.71 3.05
N LYS A 64 -4.54 -4.13 3.43
CA LYS A 64 -5.12 -5.39 2.94
C LYS A 64 -5.29 -5.37 1.43
N ALA A 65 -5.80 -4.28 0.88
CA ALA A 65 -6.00 -4.15 -0.57
C ALA A 65 -4.67 -4.20 -1.31
N ILE A 66 -3.67 -3.48 -0.82
CA ILE A 66 -2.34 -3.46 -1.43
C ILE A 66 -1.72 -4.86 -1.39
N LYS A 67 -1.84 -5.55 -0.26
CA LYS A 67 -1.33 -6.92 -0.13
C LYS A 67 -1.91 -7.84 -1.22
N VAL A 68 -3.22 -7.77 -1.43
CA VAL A 68 -3.90 -8.61 -2.42
C VAL A 68 -3.45 -8.27 -3.84
N ILE A 69 -3.47 -6.99 -4.18
CA ILE A 69 -3.13 -6.54 -5.54
C ILE A 69 -1.67 -6.83 -5.88
N LEU A 70 -0.76 -6.61 -4.93
CA LEU A 70 0.66 -6.87 -5.15
C LEU A 70 1.02 -8.35 -4.99
N GLU A 71 0.07 -9.19 -4.59
CA GLU A 71 0.29 -10.62 -4.38
C GLU A 71 1.48 -10.88 -3.47
N THR A 72 1.49 -10.18 -2.35
CA THR A 72 2.57 -10.26 -1.37
C THR A 72 2.01 -10.72 -0.02
N THR A 73 2.81 -10.66 1.02
CA THR A 73 2.41 -11.08 2.37
C THR A 73 2.56 -9.90 3.33
N TYR A 74 1.86 -9.99 4.47
CA TYR A 74 2.04 -9.00 5.53
C TYR A 74 3.48 -9.00 6.05
N ASP A 75 4.11 -10.18 6.11
CA ASP A 75 5.50 -10.28 6.57
C ASP A 75 6.41 -9.43 5.69
N GLU A 76 6.21 -9.46 4.37
CA GLU A 76 7.01 -8.65 3.46
C GLU A 76 6.70 -7.16 3.60
N LEU A 77 5.44 -6.82 3.84
CA LEU A 77 5.03 -5.42 3.97
C LEU A 77 5.47 -4.81 5.30
N LEU A 78 5.53 -5.62 6.35
CA LEU A 78 5.84 -5.17 7.71
C LEU A 78 7.30 -5.41 8.11
N LYS A 79 8.11 -5.86 7.21
CA LYS A 79 9.49 -6.27 7.41
C LYS A 79 10.40 -5.17 7.98
#